data_795c0d1d62cadf1d6f1af5a510918f62
#
_entry.id   795c0d1d62cadf1d6f1af5a510918f62
#
_cell.length_a   1.000
_cell.length_b   1.000
_cell.length_c   1.000
_cell.angle_alpha   90.00
_cell.angle_beta   90.00
_cell.angle_gamma   90.00
#
_symmetry.space_group_name_H-M   'P 1'
#
loop_
_entity.id
_entity.type
_entity.pdbx_description
1 polymer ?
#
loop_
_entity_poly.entity_id
_entity_poly.type
_entity_poly.pdbx_seq_one_letter_code
_entity_poly.pdbx_strand_id
1 'polypeptide(L)'
;GAAPGRDTAVPALRPGGRVAIVAPASAADGAALDAAEWLQARGYEPRIMPAALTRSDAPYDYLAGDDNARLNDLHSAFADPAIDAIWCLQGGFGSWRLADRLDFDLLRRHPKPFIGYSDITALHLAMQRHAGFVTFHGPMLAQDLLAGKEEPTASHVLAMVGGQIGQGAWIDAPPASNPVVLAPGVASGRLVGGNLALIAAMIGSRHEIATRDAILFIEDVNEALPRIDRLLWQLRSAGKFDHIKGVLAGNFTRLGLPMGDAPGQSQLFPLLLEQFGGRGIPVLAAWPSGHGDPNLTLPLGAKVTLDTQCRGLRLDQAVAR
;
A
#
# COMPACT_ATOMS: atom_id res chain seq x y z
N GLY A 1 -13.74 18.67 -6.09
CA GLY A 1 -13.19 19.19 -4.86
C GLY A 1 -11.69 19.32 -4.99
N ALA A 2 -11.10 20.36 -4.42
CA ALA A 2 -9.66 20.55 -4.45
C ALA A 2 -8.98 19.29 -3.92
N ALA A 3 -7.87 18.89 -4.56
CA ALA A 3 -7.02 17.85 -4.03
C ALA A 3 -6.66 18.23 -2.59
N PRO A 4 -6.75 17.32 -1.62
CA PRO A 4 -6.34 17.62 -0.27
C PRO A 4 -4.88 18.07 -0.31
N GLY A 5 -4.56 19.06 0.49
CA GLY A 5 -3.20 19.50 0.66
C GLY A 5 -2.29 18.34 1.07
N ARG A 6 -1.02 18.63 1.22
CA ARG A 6 0.01 17.68 1.66
C ARG A 6 -0.46 16.87 2.87
N ASP A 7 -0.39 15.54 2.78
CA ASP A 7 -0.72 14.67 3.91
C ASP A 7 0.32 14.81 5.02
N THR A 8 -0.15 14.84 6.25
CA THR A 8 0.70 15.04 7.42
C THR A 8 1.36 13.74 7.87
N ALA A 9 2.51 13.86 8.53
CA ALA A 9 3.13 12.75 9.24
C ALA A 9 2.20 12.24 10.35
N VAL A 10 2.30 10.95 10.65
CA VAL A 10 1.62 10.32 11.79
C VAL A 10 2.58 10.26 13.00
N PRO A 11 2.07 10.09 14.23
CA PRO A 11 2.91 9.76 15.38
C PRO A 11 3.68 8.46 15.11
N ALA A 12 4.97 8.44 15.41
CA ALA A 12 5.80 7.25 15.20
C ALA A 12 5.45 6.13 16.18
N LEU A 13 5.48 4.90 15.70
CA LEU A 13 5.41 3.71 16.56
C LEU A 13 6.71 3.57 17.35
N ARG A 14 6.64 3.82 18.66
CA ARG A 14 7.78 3.73 19.55
C ARG A 14 8.04 2.28 20.00
N PRO A 15 9.28 1.94 20.39
CA PRO A 15 9.54 0.65 21.04
C PRO A 15 8.61 0.42 22.23
N GLY A 16 8.03 -0.78 22.34
CA GLY A 16 7.04 -1.11 23.35
C GLY A 16 5.61 -0.64 23.03
N GLY A 17 5.42 0.04 21.91
CA GLY A 17 4.11 0.54 21.49
C GLY A 17 3.09 -0.57 21.26
N ARG A 18 1.82 -0.22 21.37
CA ARG A 18 0.70 -1.15 21.18
C ARG A 18 0.22 -1.12 19.75
N VAL A 19 0.19 -2.31 19.13
CA VAL A 19 -0.21 -2.51 17.74
C VAL A 19 -1.52 -3.26 17.67
N ALA A 20 -2.55 -2.64 17.08
CA ALA A 20 -3.80 -3.32 16.78
C ALA A 20 -3.64 -4.20 15.54
N ILE A 21 -3.98 -5.47 15.66
CA ILE A 21 -4.06 -6.41 14.54
C ILE A 21 -5.49 -6.40 14.03
N VAL A 22 -5.69 -5.95 12.80
CA VAL A 22 -6.99 -5.86 12.15
C VAL A 22 -7.07 -6.76 10.92
N ALA A 23 -8.26 -7.25 10.61
CA ALA A 23 -8.54 -8.01 9.40
C ALA A 23 -9.69 -7.33 8.64
N PRO A 24 -9.45 -6.21 7.92
CA PRO A 24 -10.54 -5.45 7.31
C PRO A 24 -11.05 -6.05 6.00
N ALA A 25 -10.51 -7.17 5.57
CA ALA A 25 -10.81 -7.84 4.31
C ALA A 25 -11.06 -9.34 4.53
N SER A 26 -10.26 -10.20 3.88
CA SER A 26 -10.43 -11.65 3.99
C SER A 26 -10.06 -12.19 5.35
N ALA A 27 -10.67 -13.34 5.67
CA ALA A 27 -10.39 -14.06 6.90
C ALA A 27 -8.96 -14.63 6.91
N ALA A 28 -8.29 -14.46 8.03
CA ALA A 28 -6.99 -15.07 8.34
C ALA A 28 -6.95 -15.45 9.83
N ASP A 29 -8.09 -15.92 10.32
CA ASP A 29 -8.37 -16.21 11.72
C ASP A 29 -7.35 -17.17 12.36
N GLY A 30 -6.84 -18.15 11.59
CA GLY A 30 -5.79 -19.05 12.05
C GLY A 30 -4.40 -18.41 12.24
N ALA A 31 -4.17 -17.20 11.72
CA ALA A 31 -2.86 -16.53 11.76
C ALA A 31 -2.77 -15.44 12.84
N ALA A 32 -3.87 -15.03 13.46
CA ALA A 32 -3.89 -13.88 14.36
C ALA A 32 -2.99 -14.06 15.60
N LEU A 33 -2.98 -15.25 16.19
CA LEU A 33 -2.12 -15.54 17.36
C LEU A 33 -0.64 -15.53 16.99
N ASP A 34 -0.27 -16.14 15.89
CA ASP A 34 1.12 -16.15 15.40
C ASP A 34 1.59 -14.72 15.05
N ALA A 35 0.70 -13.89 14.50
CA ALA A 35 0.98 -12.48 14.24
C ALA A 35 1.25 -11.71 15.54
N ALA A 36 0.47 -11.97 16.58
CA ALA A 36 0.69 -11.39 17.91
C ALA A 36 2.04 -11.82 18.49
N GLU A 37 2.41 -13.08 18.39
CA GLU A 37 3.73 -13.58 18.82
C GLU A 37 4.87 -12.92 18.04
N TRP A 38 4.70 -12.73 16.73
CA TRP A 38 5.68 -12.05 15.88
C TRP A 38 5.95 -10.63 16.38
N LEU A 39 4.91 -9.89 16.75
CA LEU A 39 5.02 -8.54 17.31
C LEU A 39 5.67 -8.54 18.69
N GLN A 40 5.25 -9.46 19.58
CA GLN A 40 5.82 -9.59 20.92
C GLN A 40 7.32 -9.89 20.88
N ALA A 41 7.75 -10.77 19.97
CA ALA A 41 9.16 -11.10 19.79
C ALA A 41 10.01 -9.88 19.40
N ARG A 42 9.40 -8.83 18.89
CA ARG A 42 10.05 -7.58 18.51
C ARG A 42 9.83 -6.43 19.48
N GLY A 43 9.27 -6.74 20.66
CA GLY A 43 9.10 -5.78 21.75
C GLY A 43 7.84 -4.91 21.65
N TYR A 44 6.89 -5.23 20.78
CA TYR A 44 5.61 -4.53 20.70
C TYR A 44 4.53 -5.25 21.49
N GLU A 45 3.52 -4.53 21.91
CA GLU A 45 2.35 -5.07 22.60
C GLU A 45 1.22 -5.28 21.58
N PRO A 46 0.89 -6.52 21.23
CA PRO A 46 -0.18 -6.78 20.26
C PRO A 46 -1.55 -6.67 20.89
N ARG A 47 -2.51 -6.13 20.15
CA ARG A 47 -3.92 -6.16 20.44
C ARG A 47 -4.68 -6.75 19.27
N ILE A 48 -5.12 -8.00 19.40
CA ILE A 48 -5.91 -8.65 18.37
C ILE A 48 -7.34 -8.09 18.43
N MET A 49 -7.78 -7.45 17.34
CA MET A 49 -9.15 -6.96 17.26
C MET A 49 -10.10 -8.11 16.94
N PRO A 50 -11.36 -8.04 17.42
CA PRO A 50 -12.27 -9.19 17.38
C PRO A 50 -12.46 -9.87 16.02
N ALA A 51 -12.64 -9.10 14.94
CA ALA A 51 -12.84 -9.67 13.61
C ALA A 51 -11.63 -10.44 13.06
N ALA A 52 -10.41 -10.14 13.56
CA ALA A 52 -9.21 -10.88 13.17
C ALA A 52 -9.20 -12.33 13.63
N LEU A 53 -10.07 -12.68 14.59
CA LEU A 53 -10.23 -14.04 15.13
C LEU A 53 -11.43 -14.78 14.53
N THR A 54 -12.15 -14.18 13.59
CA THR A 54 -13.41 -14.69 13.09
C THR A 54 -13.44 -14.84 11.58
N ARG A 55 -14.45 -15.55 11.13
CA ARG A 55 -14.79 -15.73 9.72
C ARG A 55 -16.31 -15.63 9.59
N SER A 56 -16.79 -14.93 8.58
CA SER A 56 -18.21 -14.81 8.30
C SER A 56 -18.81 -16.14 7.84
N ASP A 57 -20.12 -16.26 7.96
CA ASP A 57 -20.87 -17.40 7.43
C ASP A 57 -21.01 -17.32 5.90
N ALA A 58 -21.22 -18.48 5.27
CA ALA A 58 -21.49 -18.55 3.84
C ALA A 58 -22.74 -17.70 3.46
N PRO A 59 -22.77 -17.02 2.29
CA PRO A 59 -21.77 -17.10 1.22
C PRO A 59 -20.55 -16.15 1.42
N TYR A 60 -20.43 -15.49 2.56
CA TYR A 60 -19.36 -14.49 2.83
C TYR A 60 -18.22 -15.06 3.66
N ASP A 61 -18.04 -16.35 3.66
CA ASP A 61 -17.01 -17.05 4.45
C ASP A 61 -15.56 -16.74 4.05
N TYR A 62 -15.37 -15.99 2.98
CA TYR A 62 -14.07 -15.39 2.65
C TYR A 62 -13.75 -14.13 3.47
N LEU A 63 -14.74 -13.48 4.10
CA LEU A 63 -14.55 -12.29 4.92
C LEU A 63 -14.19 -12.63 6.36
N ALA A 64 -13.37 -11.80 7.01
CA ALA A 64 -12.97 -12.00 8.41
C ALA A 64 -14.13 -11.88 9.41
N GLY A 65 -15.13 -11.11 9.07
CA GLY A 65 -16.36 -10.91 9.84
C GLY A 65 -17.32 -10.10 8.98
N ASP A 66 -18.52 -9.81 9.49
CA ASP A 66 -19.43 -8.93 8.76
C ASP A 66 -18.87 -7.51 8.65
N ASP A 67 -19.50 -6.68 7.82
CA ASP A 67 -19.02 -5.33 7.57
C ASP A 67 -18.99 -4.48 8.86
N ASN A 68 -19.99 -4.66 9.74
CA ASN A 68 -20.04 -3.92 11.01
C ASN A 68 -18.90 -4.31 11.94
N ALA A 69 -18.60 -5.59 12.07
CA ALA A 69 -17.51 -6.08 12.93
C ALA A 69 -16.15 -5.54 12.46
N ARG A 70 -15.86 -5.65 11.16
CA ARG A 70 -14.60 -5.17 10.58
C ARG A 70 -14.47 -3.65 10.66
N LEU A 71 -15.56 -2.91 10.41
CA LEU A 71 -15.58 -1.46 10.53
C LEU A 71 -15.40 -1.00 11.98
N ASN A 72 -16.09 -1.64 12.94
CA ASN A 72 -15.95 -1.33 14.35
C ASN A 72 -14.51 -1.54 14.84
N ASP A 73 -13.83 -2.57 14.37
CA ASP A 73 -12.43 -2.80 14.71
C ASP A 73 -11.54 -1.64 14.25
N LEU A 74 -11.73 -1.16 13.02
CA LEU A 74 -10.98 -0.01 12.51
C LEU A 74 -11.27 1.26 13.32
N HIS A 75 -12.54 1.59 13.54
CA HIS A 75 -12.92 2.79 14.30
C HIS A 75 -12.41 2.72 15.74
N SER A 76 -12.54 1.57 16.40
CA SER A 76 -12.05 1.39 17.77
C SER A 76 -10.53 1.50 17.84
N ALA A 77 -9.82 0.91 16.89
CA ALA A 77 -8.35 0.97 16.85
C ALA A 77 -7.85 2.40 16.63
N PHE A 78 -8.49 3.17 15.76
CA PHE A 78 -8.12 4.58 15.58
C PHE A 78 -8.47 5.44 16.78
N ALA A 79 -9.64 5.25 17.38
CA ALA A 79 -10.13 6.09 18.48
C ALA A 79 -9.43 5.80 19.82
N ASP A 80 -8.94 4.60 20.05
CA ASP A 80 -8.31 4.21 21.31
C ASP A 80 -6.93 4.87 21.47
N PRO A 81 -6.76 5.78 22.44
CA PRO A 81 -5.49 6.45 22.66
C PRO A 81 -4.37 5.51 23.13
N ALA A 82 -4.69 4.30 23.57
CA ALA A 82 -3.71 3.30 23.95
C ALA A 82 -3.16 2.51 22.76
N ILE A 83 -3.75 2.65 21.57
CA ILE A 83 -3.26 2.00 20.33
C ILE A 83 -2.34 2.99 19.62
N ASP A 84 -1.14 2.54 19.27
CA ASP A 84 -0.10 3.35 18.62
C ASP A 84 0.01 3.11 17.11
N ALA A 85 -0.38 1.94 16.63
CA ALA A 85 -0.37 1.60 15.21
C ALA A 85 -1.45 0.57 14.89
N ILE A 86 -1.87 0.53 13.62
CA ILE A 86 -2.87 -0.40 13.11
C ILE A 86 -2.25 -1.18 11.96
N TRP A 87 -2.19 -2.48 12.09
CA TRP A 87 -1.53 -3.35 11.12
C TRP A 87 -2.48 -4.41 10.58
N CYS A 88 -2.65 -4.45 9.27
CA CYS A 88 -3.52 -5.42 8.61
C CYS A 88 -2.90 -6.81 8.60
N LEU A 89 -3.74 -7.81 8.86
CA LEU A 89 -3.35 -9.21 8.92
C LEU A 89 -3.21 -9.79 7.51
N GLN A 90 -4.17 -9.49 6.63
CA GLN A 90 -4.25 -10.04 5.28
C GLN A 90 -5.12 -9.16 4.36
N GLY A 91 -4.89 -9.29 3.04
CA GLY A 91 -5.72 -8.70 1.99
C GLY A 91 -6.82 -9.64 1.52
N GLY A 92 -6.85 -9.96 0.23
CA GLY A 92 -7.89 -10.76 -0.41
C GLY A 92 -8.99 -9.89 -1.00
N PHE A 93 -10.15 -9.84 -0.37
CA PHE A 93 -11.25 -8.95 -0.74
C PHE A 93 -12.04 -8.53 0.50
N GLY A 94 -12.64 -7.35 0.45
CA GLY A 94 -13.66 -6.91 1.40
C GLY A 94 -13.44 -5.54 2.02
N SER A 95 -12.25 -4.98 1.94
CA SER A 95 -11.99 -3.67 2.54
C SER A 95 -12.78 -2.54 1.86
N TRP A 96 -13.00 -2.63 0.56
CA TRP A 96 -13.82 -1.65 -0.17
C TRP A 96 -15.25 -1.53 0.39
N ARG A 97 -15.82 -2.64 0.90
CA ARG A 97 -17.16 -2.64 1.53
C ARG A 97 -17.23 -1.68 2.73
N LEU A 98 -16.10 -1.33 3.31
CA LEU A 98 -15.99 -0.42 4.47
C LEU A 98 -15.74 1.03 4.07
N ALA A 99 -15.19 1.27 2.88
CA ALA A 99 -14.67 2.58 2.47
C ALA A 99 -15.71 3.71 2.59
N ASP A 100 -16.95 3.49 2.15
CA ASP A 100 -18.01 4.50 2.23
C ASP A 100 -18.51 4.75 3.65
N ARG A 101 -18.21 3.86 4.58
CA ARG A 101 -18.69 3.89 5.96
C ARG A 101 -17.63 4.35 6.96
N LEU A 102 -16.40 4.61 6.50
CA LEU A 102 -15.34 5.12 7.38
C LEU A 102 -15.71 6.51 7.91
N ASP A 103 -15.56 6.70 9.21
CA ASP A 103 -15.65 8.01 9.85
C ASP A 103 -14.31 8.76 9.69
N PHE A 104 -14.19 9.52 8.61
CA PHE A 104 -12.96 10.25 8.31
C PHE A 104 -12.68 11.37 9.32
N ASP A 105 -13.70 11.92 9.97
CA ASP A 105 -13.50 12.90 11.05
C ASP A 105 -12.84 12.25 12.26
N LEU A 106 -13.25 11.05 12.62
CA LEU A 106 -12.62 10.25 13.65
C LEU A 106 -11.14 9.96 13.29
N LEU A 107 -10.89 9.52 12.07
CA LEU A 107 -9.54 9.22 11.61
C LEU A 107 -8.64 10.47 11.64
N ARG A 108 -9.12 11.60 11.17
CA ARG A 108 -8.38 12.88 11.20
C ARG A 108 -8.01 13.33 12.62
N ARG A 109 -8.87 13.07 13.60
CA ARG A 109 -8.59 13.39 15.01
C ARG A 109 -7.61 12.43 15.68
N HIS A 110 -7.42 11.23 15.11
CA HIS A 110 -6.61 10.16 15.70
C HIS A 110 -5.65 9.54 14.68
N PRO A 111 -4.80 10.33 14.01
CA PRO A 111 -3.88 9.78 13.00
C PRO A 111 -2.92 8.79 13.65
N LYS A 112 -2.73 7.66 12.99
CA LYS A 112 -1.83 6.56 13.42
C LYS A 112 -1.21 5.90 12.22
N PRO A 113 -0.06 5.24 12.35
CA PRO A 113 0.44 4.36 11.32
C PRO A 113 -0.61 3.30 10.99
N PHE A 114 -0.99 3.23 9.71
CA PHE A 114 -1.88 2.23 9.14
C PHE A 114 -1.13 1.49 8.05
N ILE A 115 -0.97 0.17 8.19
CA ILE A 115 -0.08 -0.64 7.37
C ILE A 115 -0.86 -1.75 6.69
N GLY A 116 -0.73 -1.83 5.37
CA GLY A 116 -1.30 -2.89 4.55
C GLY A 116 -1.12 -2.60 3.07
N TYR A 117 -1.47 -3.55 2.22
CA TYR A 117 -1.43 -3.39 0.77
C TYR A 117 -2.42 -4.35 0.10
N SER A 118 -2.32 -4.58 -1.20
CA SER A 118 -3.24 -5.45 -1.93
C SER A 118 -4.67 -4.91 -1.87
N ASP A 119 -5.64 -5.70 -1.42
CA ASP A 119 -7.03 -5.26 -1.23
C ASP A 119 -7.16 -4.02 -0.31
N ILE A 120 -6.23 -3.84 0.62
CA ILE A 120 -6.21 -2.67 1.53
C ILE A 120 -6.03 -1.36 0.75
N THR A 121 -5.62 -1.41 -0.51
CA THR A 121 -5.56 -0.24 -1.40
C THR A 121 -6.88 0.54 -1.40
N ALA A 122 -8.03 -0.11 -1.30
CA ALA A 122 -9.31 0.57 -1.23
C ALA A 122 -9.40 1.52 -0.03
N LEU A 123 -8.89 1.10 1.14
CA LEU A 123 -8.83 1.94 2.34
C LEU A 123 -7.76 3.02 2.21
N HIS A 124 -6.60 2.71 1.63
CA HIS A 124 -5.57 3.72 1.36
C HIS A 124 -6.11 4.84 0.47
N LEU A 125 -6.81 4.51 -0.61
CA LEU A 125 -7.40 5.50 -1.52
C LEU A 125 -8.44 6.38 -0.82
N ALA A 126 -9.31 5.78 -0.01
CA ALA A 126 -10.29 6.50 0.79
C ALA A 126 -9.62 7.44 1.80
N MET A 127 -8.61 6.97 2.52
CA MET A 127 -7.87 7.76 3.49
C MET A 127 -7.08 8.90 2.83
N GLN A 128 -6.46 8.66 1.69
CA GLN A 128 -5.77 9.70 0.92
C GLN A 128 -6.71 10.81 0.47
N ARG A 129 -7.94 10.46 0.12
CA ARG A 129 -8.94 11.45 -0.29
C ARG A 129 -9.49 12.27 0.87
N HIS A 130 -9.67 11.65 2.04
CA HIS A 130 -10.54 12.22 3.07
C HIS A 130 -9.89 12.35 4.45
N ALA A 131 -8.80 11.64 4.74
CA ALA A 131 -8.21 11.63 6.08
C ALA A 131 -7.05 12.62 6.27
N GLY A 132 -6.23 12.84 5.25
CA GLY A 132 -5.19 13.87 5.26
C GLY A 132 -3.91 13.53 6.02
N PHE A 133 -3.64 12.26 6.29
CA PHE A 133 -2.37 11.79 6.86
C PHE A 133 -1.77 10.66 6.04
N VAL A 134 -0.45 10.47 6.17
CA VAL A 134 0.30 9.42 5.47
C VAL A 134 -0.14 8.04 5.95
N THR A 135 -0.37 7.13 5.00
CA THR A 135 -0.59 5.70 5.25
C THR A 135 0.52 4.87 4.61
N PHE A 136 0.66 3.62 4.99
CA PHE A 136 1.82 2.83 4.59
C PHE A 136 1.40 1.62 3.76
N HIS A 137 1.75 1.65 2.48
CA HIS A 137 1.70 0.47 1.62
C HIS A 137 2.87 -0.42 2.00
N GLY A 138 2.61 -1.43 2.79
CA GLY A 138 3.67 -2.25 3.38
C GLY A 138 3.22 -3.67 3.71
N PRO A 139 4.16 -4.50 4.15
CA PRO A 139 3.93 -5.92 4.38
C PRO A 139 2.82 -6.14 5.41
N MET A 140 1.98 -7.14 5.16
CA MET A 140 0.95 -7.57 6.09
C MET A 140 1.45 -8.70 6.97
N LEU A 141 0.89 -8.81 8.17
CA LEU A 141 1.41 -9.72 9.19
C LEU A 141 1.37 -11.19 8.75
N ALA A 142 0.23 -11.66 8.26
CA ALA A 142 0.12 -13.06 7.84
C ALA A 142 0.72 -13.29 6.45
N GLN A 143 0.38 -12.44 5.50
CA GLN A 143 0.70 -12.65 4.08
C GLN A 143 2.19 -12.53 3.77
N ASP A 144 2.90 -11.66 4.49
CA ASP A 144 4.31 -11.36 4.22
C ASP A 144 5.23 -11.77 5.36
N LEU A 145 4.96 -11.29 6.58
CA LEU A 145 5.89 -11.42 7.70
C LEU A 145 5.90 -12.84 8.26
N LEU A 146 4.74 -13.46 8.47
CA LEU A 146 4.68 -14.86 8.88
C LEU A 146 5.10 -15.81 7.77
N ALA A 147 4.91 -15.42 6.51
CA ALA A 147 5.40 -16.18 5.35
C ALA A 147 6.93 -16.10 5.20
N GLY A 148 7.60 -15.26 5.97
CA GLY A 148 9.05 -15.19 6.02
C GLY A 148 9.69 -14.50 4.82
N LYS A 149 9.05 -13.48 4.25
CA LYS A 149 9.69 -12.68 3.20
C LYS A 149 11.04 -12.14 3.66
N GLU A 150 11.98 -12.11 2.73
CA GLU A 150 13.36 -11.74 2.99
C GLU A 150 13.51 -10.29 3.48
N GLU A 151 14.60 -10.05 4.22
CA GLU A 151 14.98 -8.69 4.57
C GLU A 151 15.35 -7.89 3.29
N PRO A 152 15.04 -6.59 3.24
CA PRO A 152 14.68 -5.74 4.38
C PRO A 152 13.16 -5.59 4.62
N THR A 153 12.32 -6.54 4.25
CA THR A 153 10.85 -6.42 4.39
C THR A 153 10.46 -6.02 5.81
N ALA A 154 10.84 -6.78 6.83
CA ALA A 154 10.47 -6.49 8.22
C ALA A 154 11.21 -5.28 8.78
N SER A 155 12.53 -5.20 8.61
CA SER A 155 13.32 -4.08 9.13
C SER A 155 12.91 -2.75 8.51
N HIS A 156 12.57 -2.72 7.23
CA HIS A 156 12.19 -1.50 6.53
C HIS A 156 10.83 -0.95 7.00
N VAL A 157 9.82 -1.80 7.14
CA VAL A 157 8.51 -1.33 7.64
C VAL A 157 8.61 -0.80 9.06
N LEU A 158 9.37 -1.48 9.93
CA LEU A 158 9.55 -1.04 11.31
C LEU A 158 10.33 0.27 11.39
N ALA A 159 11.36 0.45 10.57
CA ALA A 159 12.10 1.71 10.48
C ALA A 159 11.22 2.85 9.95
N MET A 160 10.39 2.59 8.95
CA MET A 160 9.50 3.58 8.35
C MET A 160 8.46 4.09 9.36
N VAL A 161 7.71 3.19 9.98
CA VAL A 161 6.66 3.57 10.94
C VAL A 161 7.22 4.01 12.29
N GLY A 162 8.45 3.61 12.61
CA GLY A 162 9.16 3.99 13.83
C GLY A 162 9.83 5.37 13.76
N GLY A 163 9.80 6.02 12.61
CA GLY A 163 10.38 7.35 12.43
C GLY A 163 11.88 7.39 12.19
N GLN A 164 12.53 6.23 11.96
CA GLN A 164 13.97 6.20 11.67
C GLN A 164 14.30 6.60 10.21
N ILE A 165 13.30 6.58 9.32
CA ILE A 165 13.46 7.06 7.94
C ILE A 165 12.81 8.43 7.85
N GLY A 166 13.62 9.46 7.96
CA GLY A 166 13.15 10.84 8.09
C GLY A 166 13.17 11.64 6.78
N GLN A 167 12.83 12.93 6.89
CA GLN A 167 12.91 13.85 5.76
C GLN A 167 14.34 13.91 5.21
N GLY A 168 14.46 13.88 3.89
CA GLY A 168 15.74 13.86 3.18
C GLY A 168 16.34 12.47 2.99
N ALA A 169 15.81 11.45 3.65
CA ALA A 169 16.28 10.09 3.47
C ALA A 169 15.89 9.51 2.11
N TRP A 170 16.76 8.67 1.58
CA TRP A 170 16.49 7.90 0.37
C TRP A 170 15.93 6.53 0.73
N ILE A 171 14.93 6.09 -0.01
CA ILE A 171 14.49 4.70 -0.04
C ILE A 171 15.17 4.07 -1.25
N ASP A 172 16.12 3.18 -0.97
CA ASP A 172 16.90 2.48 -1.99
C ASP A 172 16.44 1.03 -2.10
N ALA A 173 16.38 0.53 -3.33
CA ALA A 173 16.14 -0.90 -3.53
C ALA A 173 17.38 -1.70 -3.12
N PRO A 174 17.20 -2.89 -2.50
CA PRO A 174 18.31 -3.81 -2.30
C PRO A 174 19.00 -4.13 -3.62
N PRO A 175 20.34 -4.30 -3.65
CA PRO A 175 21.06 -4.53 -4.90
C PRO A 175 20.52 -5.69 -5.75
N ALA A 176 20.04 -6.76 -5.12
CA ALA A 176 19.47 -7.91 -5.80
C ALA A 176 18.15 -7.60 -6.52
N SER A 177 17.42 -6.55 -6.14
CA SER A 177 16.14 -6.18 -6.76
C SER A 177 16.30 -5.50 -8.12
N ASN A 178 17.39 -4.81 -8.32
CA ASN A 178 17.80 -4.19 -9.58
C ASN A 178 16.67 -3.49 -10.36
N PRO A 179 16.08 -2.39 -9.86
CA PRO A 179 15.04 -1.66 -10.57
C PRO A 179 15.52 -1.18 -11.96
N VAL A 180 14.58 -1.12 -12.90
CA VAL A 180 14.86 -0.83 -14.31
C VAL A 180 14.34 0.56 -14.68
N VAL A 181 15.21 1.41 -15.22
CA VAL A 181 14.84 2.72 -15.74
C VAL A 181 14.21 2.54 -17.12
N LEU A 182 12.91 2.79 -17.25
CA LEU A 182 12.22 2.76 -18.55
C LEU A 182 12.22 4.15 -19.21
N ALA A 183 12.16 5.21 -18.44
CA ALA A 183 12.35 6.59 -18.91
C ALA A 183 13.10 7.38 -17.84
N PRO A 184 14.20 8.06 -18.23
CA PRO A 184 15.02 8.78 -17.26
C PRO A 184 14.36 10.09 -16.82
N GLY A 185 14.68 10.53 -15.63
CA GLY A 185 14.27 11.84 -15.12
C GLY A 185 14.23 11.92 -13.61
N VAL A 186 13.91 13.12 -13.15
CA VAL A 186 13.70 13.44 -11.74
C VAL A 186 12.40 14.21 -11.62
N ALA A 187 11.53 13.81 -10.71
CA ALA A 187 10.28 14.51 -10.45
C ALA A 187 9.86 14.38 -8.99
N SER A 188 9.22 15.44 -8.51
CA SER A 188 8.68 15.48 -7.16
C SER A 188 7.16 15.56 -7.20
N GLY A 189 6.52 14.92 -6.24
CA GLY A 189 5.06 14.95 -6.10
C GLY A 189 4.61 14.13 -4.90
N ARG A 190 3.32 14.15 -4.68
CA ARG A 190 2.67 13.30 -3.70
C ARG A 190 2.69 11.86 -4.20
N LEU A 191 3.14 10.92 -3.39
CA LEU A 191 3.11 9.49 -3.73
C LEU A 191 1.70 8.95 -3.55
N VAL A 192 1.11 8.44 -4.62
CA VAL A 192 -0.23 7.86 -4.61
C VAL A 192 -0.23 6.53 -5.35
N GLY A 193 -1.14 5.65 -5.02
CA GLY A 193 -1.27 4.40 -5.76
C GLY A 193 -1.50 3.19 -4.86
N GLY A 194 -1.03 2.05 -5.33
CA GLY A 194 -1.17 0.74 -4.71
C GLY A 194 -1.44 -0.36 -5.73
N ASN A 195 -2.35 -1.26 -5.40
CA ASN A 195 -2.75 -2.35 -6.28
C ASN A 195 -3.52 -1.81 -7.51
N LEU A 196 -3.04 -2.15 -8.71
CA LEU A 196 -3.59 -1.62 -9.96
C LEU A 196 -5.05 -2.01 -10.17
N ALA A 197 -5.42 -3.26 -9.88
CA ALA A 197 -6.80 -3.72 -10.03
C ALA A 197 -7.77 -2.94 -9.14
N LEU A 198 -7.38 -2.66 -7.90
CA LEU A 198 -8.18 -1.86 -6.96
C LEU A 198 -8.26 -0.39 -7.38
N ILE A 199 -7.16 0.20 -7.83
CA ILE A 199 -7.16 1.56 -8.37
C ILE A 199 -8.16 1.69 -9.51
N ALA A 200 -8.11 0.77 -10.47
CA ALA A 200 -9.01 0.77 -11.62
C ALA A 200 -10.48 0.50 -11.22
N ALA A 201 -10.69 -0.46 -10.32
CA ALA A 201 -12.04 -0.80 -9.86
C ALA A 201 -12.74 0.37 -9.17
N MET A 202 -12.00 1.23 -8.49
CA MET A 202 -12.56 2.36 -7.75
C MET A 202 -12.78 3.63 -8.59
N ILE A 203 -12.45 3.63 -9.87
CA ILE A 203 -12.80 4.73 -10.79
C ILE A 203 -14.32 4.86 -10.84
N GLY A 204 -14.80 6.09 -10.69
CA GLY A 204 -16.24 6.41 -10.60
C GLY A 204 -16.79 6.42 -9.17
N SER A 205 -16.03 5.94 -8.18
CA SER A 205 -16.40 6.09 -6.77
C SER A 205 -15.92 7.45 -6.23
N ARG A 206 -16.46 7.86 -5.08
CA ARG A 206 -15.99 9.08 -4.40
C ARG A 206 -14.57 8.97 -3.86
N HIS A 207 -14.00 7.78 -3.86
CA HIS A 207 -12.65 7.49 -3.39
C HIS A 207 -11.64 7.26 -4.53
N GLU A 208 -12.05 7.49 -5.78
CA GLU A 208 -11.13 7.28 -6.90
C GLU A 208 -9.84 8.05 -6.73
N ILE A 209 -8.75 7.48 -7.23
CA ILE A 209 -7.41 8.04 -7.07
C ILE A 209 -7.30 9.47 -7.62
N ALA A 210 -6.61 10.34 -6.89
CA ALA A 210 -6.25 11.69 -7.33
C ALA A 210 -4.79 11.69 -7.78
N THR A 211 -4.57 11.80 -9.09
CA THR A 211 -3.23 11.64 -9.68
C THR A 211 -2.59 12.93 -10.19
N ARG A 212 -3.31 14.06 -10.15
CA ARG A 212 -2.75 15.34 -10.60
C ARG A 212 -1.50 15.71 -9.80
N ASP A 213 -0.43 15.99 -10.51
CA ASP A 213 0.89 16.35 -9.95
C ASP A 213 1.49 15.29 -9.01
N ALA A 214 1.06 14.05 -9.13
CA ALA A 214 1.49 12.95 -8.28
C ALA A 214 2.60 12.09 -8.92
N ILE A 215 3.33 11.38 -8.05
CA ILE A 215 4.11 10.20 -8.42
C ILE A 215 3.19 9.00 -8.24
N LEU A 216 2.91 8.30 -9.32
CA LEU A 216 2.00 7.15 -9.32
C LEU A 216 2.77 5.86 -9.06
N PHE A 217 2.38 5.14 -8.02
CA PHE A 217 2.85 3.78 -7.73
C PHE A 217 1.78 2.76 -8.11
N ILE A 218 2.17 1.71 -8.82
CA ILE A 218 1.29 0.59 -9.21
C ILE A 218 2.00 -0.74 -9.03
N GLU A 219 1.30 -1.74 -8.55
CA GLU A 219 1.74 -3.13 -8.45
C GLU A 219 0.54 -4.06 -8.67
N ASP A 220 0.76 -5.32 -9.01
CA ASP A 220 -0.32 -6.33 -9.03
C ASP A 220 0.21 -7.75 -8.96
N VAL A 221 -0.71 -8.70 -8.85
CA VAL A 221 -0.45 -10.15 -8.75
C VAL A 221 -1.55 -10.94 -9.46
N ASN A 222 -1.19 -12.07 -10.04
CA ASN A 222 -2.14 -13.01 -10.68
C ASN A 222 -2.97 -12.40 -11.82
N GLU A 223 -2.46 -11.36 -12.48
CA GLU A 223 -3.12 -10.74 -13.63
C GLU A 223 -2.39 -11.10 -14.92
N ALA A 224 -3.11 -11.63 -15.90
CA ALA A 224 -2.55 -11.85 -17.23
C ALA A 224 -2.25 -10.51 -17.93
N LEU A 225 -1.25 -10.48 -18.82
CA LEU A 225 -0.87 -9.26 -19.53
C LEU A 225 -2.06 -8.54 -20.21
N PRO A 226 -2.99 -9.21 -20.90
CA PRO A 226 -4.14 -8.53 -21.49
C PRO A 226 -5.04 -7.86 -20.46
N ARG A 227 -5.11 -8.38 -19.24
CA ARG A 227 -5.88 -7.78 -18.14
C ARG A 227 -5.17 -6.55 -17.61
N ILE A 228 -3.86 -6.60 -17.42
CA ILE A 228 -3.07 -5.42 -17.03
C ILE A 228 -3.20 -4.32 -18.09
N ASP A 229 -3.08 -4.68 -19.36
CA ASP A 229 -3.27 -3.75 -20.48
C ASP A 229 -4.62 -3.06 -20.40
N ARG A 230 -5.70 -3.80 -20.19
CA ARG A 230 -7.06 -3.25 -20.05
C ARG A 230 -7.19 -2.33 -18.83
N LEU A 231 -6.60 -2.69 -17.68
CA LEU A 231 -6.61 -1.86 -16.48
C LEU A 231 -5.89 -0.53 -16.71
N LEU A 232 -4.74 -0.57 -17.38
CA LEU A 232 -4.00 0.64 -17.75
C LEU A 232 -4.80 1.53 -18.70
N TRP A 233 -5.45 0.93 -19.70
CA TRP A 233 -6.32 1.68 -20.63
C TRP A 233 -7.53 2.29 -19.93
N GLN A 234 -8.10 1.62 -18.94
CA GLN A 234 -9.20 2.18 -18.14
C GLN A 234 -8.75 3.46 -17.41
N LEU A 235 -7.58 3.43 -16.78
CA LEU A 235 -7.02 4.60 -16.07
C LEU A 235 -6.66 5.72 -17.04
N ARG A 236 -6.08 5.40 -18.18
CA ARG A 236 -5.78 6.37 -19.23
C ARG A 236 -7.06 7.05 -19.72
N SER A 237 -8.08 6.29 -20.06
CA SER A 237 -9.36 6.80 -20.56
C SER A 237 -10.09 7.65 -19.52
N ALA A 238 -9.87 7.39 -18.24
CA ALA A 238 -10.37 8.20 -17.13
C ALA A 238 -9.54 9.46 -16.85
N GLY A 239 -8.51 9.75 -17.66
CA GLY A 239 -7.64 10.94 -17.51
C GLY A 239 -6.65 10.85 -16.37
N LYS A 240 -6.42 9.66 -15.81
CA LYS A 240 -5.57 9.51 -14.61
C LYS A 240 -4.09 9.65 -14.88
N PHE A 241 -3.66 9.56 -16.14
CA PHE A 241 -2.25 9.73 -16.52
C PHE A 241 -1.92 11.12 -17.07
N ASP A 242 -2.92 12.00 -17.25
CA ASP A 242 -2.73 13.26 -17.97
C ASP A 242 -1.75 14.23 -17.29
N HIS A 243 -1.73 14.25 -15.96
CA HIS A 243 -0.96 15.22 -15.16
C HIS A 243 -0.09 14.56 -14.09
N ILE A 244 0.28 13.29 -14.25
CA ILE A 244 1.24 12.65 -13.34
C ILE A 244 2.64 13.20 -13.59
N LYS A 245 3.47 13.20 -12.54
CA LYS A 245 4.85 13.70 -12.60
C LYS A 245 5.89 12.59 -12.78
N GLY A 246 5.53 11.37 -12.44
CA GLY A 246 6.40 10.20 -12.56
C GLY A 246 5.66 8.92 -12.23
N VAL A 247 6.28 7.80 -12.57
CA VAL A 247 5.72 6.47 -12.31
C VAL A 247 6.75 5.58 -11.64
N LEU A 248 6.34 4.96 -10.54
CA LEU A 248 7.05 3.89 -9.87
C LEU A 248 6.24 2.61 -10.05
N ALA A 249 6.70 1.72 -10.93
CA ALA A 249 6.07 0.40 -11.10
C ALA A 249 6.75 -0.61 -10.18
N GLY A 250 5.99 -1.17 -9.27
CA GLY A 250 6.44 -2.18 -8.33
C GLY A 250 6.49 -3.58 -8.93
N ASN A 251 6.35 -4.58 -8.06
CA ASN A 251 6.30 -5.96 -8.49
C ASN A 251 4.98 -6.27 -9.20
N PHE A 252 5.09 -6.91 -10.35
CA PHE A 252 3.98 -7.56 -11.04
C PHE A 252 4.33 -9.05 -11.08
N THR A 253 3.71 -9.82 -10.20
CA THR A 253 4.06 -11.22 -10.00
C THR A 253 2.98 -12.16 -10.50
N ARG A 254 3.37 -13.41 -10.84
CA ARG A 254 2.45 -14.42 -11.34
C ARG A 254 1.61 -13.89 -12.51
N LEU A 255 2.28 -13.29 -13.50
CA LEU A 255 1.65 -12.80 -14.72
C LEU A 255 1.15 -14.01 -15.51
N GLY A 256 -0.10 -14.44 -15.25
CA GLY A 256 -0.65 -15.70 -15.73
C GLY A 256 -0.58 -15.83 -17.24
N LEU A 257 0.26 -16.78 -17.72
CA LEU A 257 0.15 -17.36 -19.04
C LEU A 257 -0.23 -18.84 -18.89
N PRO A 258 -1.03 -19.39 -19.80
CA PRO A 258 -1.26 -20.83 -19.80
C PRO A 258 0.05 -21.56 -20.10
N MET A 259 0.46 -22.44 -19.19
CA MET A 259 1.40 -23.53 -19.40
C MET A 259 2.73 -23.19 -20.10
N GLY A 260 3.78 -23.07 -19.33
CA GLY A 260 5.13 -22.77 -19.78
C GLY A 260 5.70 -21.63 -18.95
N ASP A 261 6.80 -21.11 -19.24
CA ASP A 261 7.51 -20.12 -18.47
C ASP A 261 6.63 -18.91 -18.13
N ALA A 262 6.45 -18.64 -16.83
CA ALA A 262 5.82 -17.41 -16.39
C ALA A 262 6.59 -16.24 -17.01
N PRO A 263 5.91 -15.28 -17.71
CA PRO A 263 6.60 -14.14 -18.25
C PRO A 263 7.26 -13.37 -17.10
N GLY A 264 8.53 -13.08 -17.24
CA GLY A 264 9.23 -12.20 -16.33
C GLY A 264 8.62 -10.79 -16.39
N GLN A 265 8.87 -9.95 -15.37
CA GLN A 265 8.38 -8.56 -15.34
C GLN A 265 8.76 -7.77 -16.61
N SER A 266 9.83 -8.15 -17.31
CA SER A 266 10.25 -7.50 -18.56
C SER A 266 9.19 -7.52 -19.67
N GLN A 267 8.28 -8.49 -19.68
CA GLN A 267 7.15 -8.52 -20.63
C GLN A 267 6.11 -7.44 -20.38
N LEU A 268 6.08 -6.88 -19.17
CA LEU A 268 5.23 -5.74 -18.83
C LEU A 268 5.80 -4.42 -19.38
N PHE A 269 7.09 -4.31 -19.58
CA PHE A 269 7.74 -3.03 -19.91
C PHE A 269 7.20 -2.37 -21.18
N PRO A 270 6.91 -3.09 -22.28
CA PRO A 270 6.27 -2.48 -23.44
C PRO A 270 4.92 -1.83 -23.12
N LEU A 271 4.10 -2.45 -22.27
CA LEU A 271 2.82 -1.91 -21.84
C LEU A 271 3.00 -0.61 -21.05
N LEU A 272 3.98 -0.57 -20.14
CA LEU A 272 4.29 0.63 -19.36
C LEU A 272 4.82 1.75 -20.25
N LEU A 273 5.69 1.44 -21.21
CA LEU A 273 6.22 2.41 -22.15
C LEU A 273 5.15 2.98 -23.08
N GLU A 274 4.19 2.18 -23.50
CA GLU A 274 3.05 2.66 -24.30
C GLU A 274 2.23 3.71 -23.54
N GLN A 275 2.04 3.52 -22.25
CA GLN A 275 1.23 4.42 -21.42
C GLN A 275 2.02 5.65 -20.96
N PHE A 276 3.27 5.49 -20.58
CA PHE A 276 4.04 6.48 -19.86
C PHE A 276 5.25 7.01 -20.64
N GLY A 277 5.72 6.30 -21.65
CA GLY A 277 6.83 6.72 -22.47
C GLY A 277 6.52 8.01 -23.28
N GLY A 278 7.55 8.80 -23.56
CA GLY A 278 7.40 10.02 -24.35
C GLY A 278 6.65 11.17 -23.67
N ARG A 279 6.29 11.04 -22.41
CA ARG A 279 5.60 12.10 -21.64
C ARG A 279 6.57 13.07 -20.95
N GLY A 280 7.88 12.81 -21.02
CA GLY A 280 8.88 13.64 -20.33
C GLY A 280 8.91 13.45 -18.82
N ILE A 281 8.44 12.31 -18.33
CA ILE A 281 8.40 11.97 -16.90
C ILE A 281 9.30 10.76 -16.60
N PRO A 282 9.89 10.68 -15.38
CA PRO A 282 10.63 9.49 -14.99
C PRO A 282 9.71 8.28 -14.82
N VAL A 283 10.17 7.11 -15.28
CA VAL A 283 9.51 5.82 -15.11
C VAL A 283 10.54 4.81 -14.62
N LEU A 284 10.38 4.36 -13.39
CA LEU A 284 11.20 3.33 -12.76
C LEU A 284 10.35 2.08 -12.53
N ALA A 285 10.78 0.95 -13.07
CA ALA A 285 10.05 -0.33 -12.99
C ALA A 285 10.81 -1.37 -12.19
N ALA A 286 10.15 -2.49 -11.92
CA ALA A 286 10.68 -3.58 -11.09
C ALA A 286 11.13 -3.12 -9.70
N TRP A 287 10.45 -2.12 -9.14
CA TRP A 287 10.65 -1.67 -7.77
C TRP A 287 10.16 -2.75 -6.79
N PRO A 288 10.92 -3.06 -5.72
CA PRO A 288 10.59 -4.18 -4.85
C PRO A 288 9.52 -3.82 -3.81
N SER A 289 8.35 -3.40 -4.25
CA SER A 289 7.16 -3.22 -3.41
C SER A 289 5.97 -3.91 -4.07
N GLY A 290 5.16 -4.57 -3.27
CA GLY A 290 4.00 -5.34 -3.71
C GLY A 290 4.06 -6.81 -3.30
N HIS A 291 3.53 -7.70 -4.13
CA HIS A 291 3.43 -9.13 -3.82
C HIS A 291 4.73 -9.93 -4.01
N GLY A 292 5.79 -9.29 -4.46
CA GLY A 292 7.12 -9.93 -4.59
C GLY A 292 7.86 -10.02 -3.26
N ASP A 293 9.11 -10.45 -3.34
CA ASP A 293 10.00 -10.61 -2.21
C ASP A 293 11.38 -10.03 -2.56
N PRO A 294 11.90 -9.05 -1.79
CA PRO A 294 11.29 -8.41 -0.61
C PRO A 294 10.14 -7.46 -0.95
N ASN A 295 9.45 -6.96 0.07
CA ASN A 295 8.37 -5.97 -0.07
C ASN A 295 8.72 -4.72 0.75
N LEU A 296 9.21 -3.68 0.09
CA LEU A 296 9.54 -2.40 0.73
C LEU A 296 8.27 -1.59 0.99
N THR A 297 8.25 -0.92 2.13
CA THR A 297 7.15 -0.04 2.53
C THR A 297 7.24 1.30 1.81
N LEU A 298 6.10 1.81 1.34
CA LEU A 298 5.95 3.11 0.71
C LEU A 298 4.98 3.99 1.50
N PRO A 299 5.37 5.24 1.82
CA PRO A 299 4.51 6.18 2.55
C PRO A 299 3.55 6.88 1.60
N LEU A 300 2.34 6.35 1.45
CA LEU A 300 1.33 6.91 0.55
C LEU A 300 0.80 8.25 1.08
N GLY A 301 0.71 9.22 0.20
CA GLY A 301 0.32 10.59 0.51
C GLY A 301 1.50 11.51 0.83
N ALA A 302 2.68 10.97 1.09
CA ALA A 302 3.86 11.76 1.37
C ALA A 302 4.42 12.44 0.11
N LYS A 303 5.03 13.60 0.30
CA LYS A 303 5.79 14.24 -0.76
C LYS A 303 7.13 13.53 -0.93
N VAL A 304 7.42 13.09 -2.15
CA VAL A 304 8.63 12.36 -2.52
C VAL A 304 9.25 12.91 -3.80
N THR A 305 10.52 12.61 -4.01
CA THR A 305 11.22 12.82 -5.29
C THR A 305 11.64 11.45 -5.84
N LEU A 306 11.18 11.14 -7.04
CA LEU A 306 11.64 9.98 -7.81
C LEU A 306 12.82 10.41 -8.66
N ASP A 307 13.96 9.75 -8.47
CA ASP A 307 15.19 10.01 -9.26
C ASP A 307 15.67 8.70 -9.87
N THR A 308 15.58 8.60 -11.19
CA THR A 308 16.00 7.39 -11.91
C THR A 308 17.50 7.20 -11.95
N GLN A 309 18.30 8.26 -11.81
CA GLN A 309 19.75 8.15 -11.72
C GLN A 309 20.17 7.42 -10.45
N CYS A 310 19.52 7.75 -9.33
CA CYS A 310 19.71 7.07 -8.05
C CYS A 310 18.89 5.77 -7.96
N ARG A 311 17.94 5.55 -8.87
CA ARG A 311 16.98 4.44 -8.84
C ARG A 311 16.28 4.31 -7.50
N GLY A 312 15.81 5.42 -6.95
CA GLY A 312 15.22 5.49 -5.63
C GLY A 312 14.23 6.63 -5.45
N LEU A 313 13.67 6.67 -4.27
CA LEU A 313 12.78 7.73 -3.80
C LEU A 313 13.44 8.48 -2.64
N ARG A 314 13.41 9.82 -2.68
CA ARG A 314 13.76 10.64 -1.54
C ARG A 314 12.48 11.09 -0.83
N LEU A 315 12.45 11.00 0.49
CA LEU A 315 11.37 11.58 1.29
C LEU A 315 11.57 13.10 1.40
N ASP A 316 10.60 13.87 0.93
CA ASP A 316 10.65 15.34 1.00
C ASP A 316 9.87 15.89 2.20
N GLN A 317 9.40 15.01 3.07
CA GLN A 317 8.77 15.31 4.34
C GLN A 317 8.97 14.18 5.34
N ALA A 318 8.76 14.47 6.62
CA ALA A 318 8.62 13.41 7.63
C ALA A 318 7.33 12.63 7.38
N VAL A 319 7.37 11.31 7.60
CA VAL A 319 6.21 10.42 7.43
C VAL A 319 5.71 9.85 8.76
N ALA A 320 6.61 9.64 9.73
CA ALA A 320 6.30 9.29 11.10
C ALA A 320 7.27 10.03 12.04
N ARG A 321 6.78 10.59 13.17
CA ARG A 321 7.59 11.40 14.09
C ARG A 321 7.03 11.47 15.51
#